data_48b52bedc824aba18e79a565fb10b671
#
_entry.id   48b52bedc824aba18e79a565fb10b671
#
_cell.length_a   1.000
_cell.length_b   1.000
_cell.length_c   1.000
_cell.angle_alpha   90.00
_cell.angle_beta   90.00
_cell.angle_gamma   90.00
#
_symmetry.space_group_name_H-M   'P 1'
#
loop_
_entity.id
_entity.type
_entity.pdbx_description
1 polymer ?
#
loop_
_entity_poly.entity_id
_entity_poly.type
_entity_poly.pdbx_seq_one_letter_code
_entity_poly.pdbx_strand_id
1 'polypeptide(L)'
;VALLGVLSALIAALRPLGAGAVGIEPMWFILILSARVFGPSFGFILGLTSMFVSALLTGGVGPWLGYQAFAAAWIGMAAGMLGGKKLRGWREISLLIFFGIIAAQVFGILMDLQFWPWALGADTQLSYLANGAISENLTRFITFHFATAMAWDIPRAVFTAVLLVFSGKAVLSALRRTKTRAAFLAPIEFNERAK
;
A
#
# COMPACT_ATOMS: atom_id res chain seq x y z
N VAL A 1 -17.81 6.64 6.32
CA VAL A 1 -17.01 6.40 7.55
C VAL A 1 -17.03 4.91 7.93
N ALA A 2 -18.20 4.25 8.07
CA ALA A 2 -18.29 2.84 8.51
C ALA A 2 -17.47 1.87 7.65
N LEU A 3 -17.56 1.98 6.31
CA LEU A 3 -16.82 1.12 5.39
C LEU A 3 -15.30 1.31 5.51
N LEU A 4 -14.85 2.55 5.71
CA LEU A 4 -13.43 2.84 5.96
C LEU A 4 -12.95 2.15 7.24
N GLY A 5 -13.72 2.24 8.32
CA GLY A 5 -13.41 1.58 9.58
C GLY A 5 -13.30 0.05 9.44
N VAL A 6 -14.27 -0.57 8.76
CA VAL A 6 -14.26 -2.02 8.52
C VAL A 6 -13.04 -2.46 7.68
N LEU A 7 -12.75 -1.74 6.60
CA LEU A 7 -11.59 -2.08 5.75
C LEU A 7 -10.26 -1.80 6.45
N SER A 8 -10.17 -0.72 7.25
CA SER A 8 -8.98 -0.46 8.07
C SER A 8 -8.75 -1.55 9.10
N ALA A 9 -9.81 -2.00 9.79
CA ALA A 9 -9.74 -3.09 10.75
C ALA A 9 -9.34 -4.41 10.07
N LEU A 10 -9.89 -4.71 8.89
CA LEU A 10 -9.54 -5.90 8.11
C LEU A 10 -8.05 -5.89 7.72
N ILE A 11 -7.56 -4.77 7.17
CA ILE A 11 -6.15 -4.63 6.81
C ILE A 11 -5.27 -4.77 8.06
N ALA A 12 -5.63 -4.12 9.15
CA ALA A 12 -4.88 -4.18 10.39
C ALA A 12 -4.82 -5.60 10.98
N ALA A 13 -5.91 -6.36 10.88
CA ALA A 13 -5.97 -7.76 11.31
C ALA A 13 -5.19 -8.71 10.39
N LEU A 14 -5.09 -8.40 9.09
CA LEU A 14 -4.36 -9.23 8.12
C LEU A 14 -2.84 -8.99 8.19
N ARG A 15 -2.40 -7.84 8.63
CA ARG A 15 -0.97 -7.49 8.67
C ARG A 15 -0.15 -8.40 9.58
N PRO A 16 -0.59 -8.76 10.81
CA PRO A 16 0.13 -9.69 11.66
C PRO A 16 0.28 -11.11 11.10
N LEU A 17 -0.58 -11.52 10.16
CA LEU A 17 -0.47 -12.85 9.54
C LEU A 17 0.81 -13.00 8.71
N GLY A 18 1.37 -11.88 8.26
CA GLY A 18 2.69 -11.83 7.62
C GLY A 18 3.87 -11.68 8.58
N ALA A 19 3.62 -11.52 9.88
CA ALA A 19 4.68 -11.39 10.87
C ALA A 19 5.50 -12.67 10.95
N GLY A 20 6.79 -12.57 10.62
CA GLY A 20 7.71 -13.72 10.55
C GLY A 20 7.82 -14.38 9.17
N ALA A 21 6.98 -14.03 8.21
CA ALA A 21 7.09 -14.49 6.84
C ALA A 21 7.48 -13.32 5.93
N VAL A 22 8.70 -13.32 5.43
CA VAL A 22 9.28 -12.22 4.64
C VAL A 22 8.38 -11.85 3.45
N GLY A 23 7.86 -10.63 3.45
CA GLY A 23 7.07 -10.09 2.33
C GLY A 23 5.66 -10.66 2.14
N ILE A 24 5.17 -11.55 2.99
CA ILE A 24 3.79 -12.06 2.93
C ILE A 24 2.84 -11.07 3.61
N GLU A 25 2.36 -10.09 2.87
CA GLU A 25 1.55 -8.98 3.38
C GLU A 25 0.21 -8.85 2.62
N PRO A 26 -0.86 -9.56 3.07
CA PRO A 26 -2.18 -9.51 2.41
C PRO A 26 -2.80 -8.13 2.36
N MET A 27 -2.35 -7.21 3.20
CA MET A 27 -2.86 -5.86 3.30
C MET A 27 -2.81 -5.08 1.98
N TRP A 28 -1.75 -5.26 1.19
CA TRP A 28 -1.56 -4.53 -0.07
C TRP A 28 -2.64 -4.87 -1.09
N PHE A 29 -3.01 -6.14 -1.15
CA PHE A 29 -4.10 -6.62 -1.98
C PHE A 29 -5.42 -5.90 -1.66
N ILE A 30 -5.80 -5.82 -0.39
CA ILE A 30 -7.04 -5.15 0.04
C ILE A 30 -6.97 -3.64 -0.19
N LEU A 31 -5.84 -3.01 0.13
CA LEU A 31 -5.64 -1.58 -0.08
C LEU A 31 -5.79 -1.20 -1.55
N ILE A 32 -5.11 -1.90 -2.47
CA ILE A 32 -5.14 -1.65 -3.91
C ILE A 32 -6.56 -1.81 -4.46
N LEU A 33 -7.25 -2.91 -4.12
CA LEU A 33 -8.60 -3.17 -4.61
C LEU A 33 -9.62 -2.16 -4.07
N SER A 34 -9.53 -1.82 -2.79
CA SER A 34 -10.41 -0.83 -2.17
C SER A 34 -10.22 0.55 -2.79
N ALA A 35 -8.97 1.00 -2.93
CA ALA A 35 -8.65 2.27 -3.57
C ALA A 35 -9.11 2.32 -5.03
N ARG A 36 -8.94 1.22 -5.78
CA ARG A 36 -9.43 1.08 -7.16
C ARG A 36 -10.94 1.33 -7.29
N VAL A 37 -11.72 0.87 -6.32
CA VAL A 37 -13.19 0.96 -6.32
C VAL A 37 -13.67 2.29 -5.75
N PHE A 38 -13.12 2.74 -4.63
CA PHE A 38 -13.63 3.90 -3.90
C PHE A 38 -12.95 5.21 -4.27
N GLY A 39 -11.79 5.15 -4.92
CA GLY A 39 -11.06 6.31 -5.41
C GLY A 39 -9.86 6.75 -4.55
N PRO A 40 -9.13 7.78 -5.02
CA PRO A 40 -7.81 8.13 -4.47
C PRO A 40 -7.87 8.63 -3.03
N SER A 41 -8.80 9.51 -2.69
CA SER A 41 -8.95 10.03 -1.32
C SER A 41 -9.26 8.93 -0.32
N PHE A 42 -10.14 7.98 -0.71
CA PHE A 42 -10.43 6.82 0.11
C PHE A 42 -9.20 5.93 0.29
N GLY A 43 -8.45 5.67 -0.78
CA GLY A 43 -7.23 4.87 -0.74
C GLY A 43 -6.15 5.50 0.15
N PHE A 44 -5.99 6.84 0.09
CA PHE A 44 -5.06 7.57 0.94
C PHE A 44 -5.41 7.40 2.43
N ILE A 45 -6.65 7.70 2.80
CA ILE A 45 -7.08 7.61 4.19
C ILE A 45 -7.04 6.14 4.68
N LEU A 46 -7.44 5.18 3.83
CA LEU A 46 -7.38 3.75 4.17
C LEU A 46 -5.95 3.29 4.45
N GLY A 47 -4.98 3.65 3.59
CA GLY A 47 -3.57 3.33 3.80
C GLY A 47 -3.04 3.92 5.09
N LEU A 48 -3.32 5.21 5.34
CA LEU A 48 -2.90 5.91 6.55
C LEU A 48 -3.47 5.25 7.82
N THR A 49 -4.80 5.14 7.88
CA THR A 49 -5.50 4.65 9.08
C THR A 49 -5.20 3.18 9.38
N SER A 50 -5.12 2.33 8.37
CA SER A 50 -4.83 0.91 8.56
C SER A 50 -3.44 0.65 9.14
N MET A 51 -2.44 1.44 8.75
CA MET A 51 -1.09 1.36 9.32
C MET A 51 -1.08 1.75 10.80
N PHE A 52 -1.72 2.86 11.17
CA PHE A 52 -1.81 3.27 12.56
C PHE A 52 -2.57 2.25 13.42
N VAL A 53 -3.74 1.80 12.97
CA VAL A 53 -4.52 0.79 13.70
C VAL A 53 -3.74 -0.50 13.86
N SER A 54 -3.06 -0.97 12.81
CA SER A 54 -2.22 -2.16 12.88
C SER A 54 -1.06 -2.00 13.88
N ALA A 55 -0.39 -0.85 13.88
CA ALA A 55 0.71 -0.60 14.81
C ALA A 55 0.25 -0.64 16.27
N LEU A 56 -0.93 -0.09 16.56
CA LEU A 56 -1.54 -0.18 17.91
C LEU A 56 -1.86 -1.62 18.31
N LEU A 57 -2.38 -2.43 17.37
CA LEU A 57 -2.73 -3.84 17.64
C LEU A 57 -1.50 -4.74 17.82
N THR A 58 -0.40 -4.43 17.16
CA THR A 58 0.81 -5.28 17.17
C THR A 58 1.92 -4.77 18.07
N GLY A 59 1.72 -3.63 18.72
CA GLY A 59 2.81 -2.96 19.48
C GLY A 59 3.92 -2.44 18.57
N GLY A 60 3.67 -2.34 17.26
CA GLY A 60 4.64 -1.92 16.25
C GLY A 60 4.78 -0.40 16.09
N VAL A 61 4.70 0.34 17.19
CA VAL A 61 4.90 1.79 17.20
C VAL A 61 6.39 2.11 17.31
N GLY A 62 6.91 2.83 16.32
CA GLY A 62 8.31 3.22 16.28
C GLY A 62 8.54 4.36 15.27
N PRO A 63 9.80 4.85 15.13
CA PRO A 63 10.15 5.96 14.24
C PRO A 63 9.73 5.73 12.77
N TRP A 64 9.66 4.47 12.37
CA TRP A 64 9.26 4.06 11.02
C TRP A 64 7.76 4.20 10.74
N LEU A 65 6.90 4.26 11.77
CA LEU A 65 5.44 4.21 11.59
C LEU A 65 4.91 5.34 10.71
N GLY A 66 5.40 6.57 10.91
CA GLY A 66 5.01 7.72 10.09
C GLY A 66 5.32 7.48 8.61
N TYR A 67 6.52 7.02 8.29
CA TYR A 67 6.93 6.71 6.92
C TYR A 67 6.12 5.58 6.31
N GLN A 68 5.90 4.48 7.05
CA GLN A 68 5.06 3.37 6.60
C GLN A 68 3.63 3.83 6.31
N ALA A 69 3.06 4.64 7.18
CA ALA A 69 1.69 5.12 7.06
C ALA A 69 1.53 6.04 5.84
N PHE A 70 2.45 6.99 5.63
CA PHE A 70 2.42 7.85 4.46
C PHE A 70 2.73 7.08 3.17
N ALA A 71 3.69 6.16 3.16
CA ALA A 71 3.98 5.33 1.99
C ALA A 71 2.73 4.50 1.59
N ALA A 72 2.05 3.86 2.53
CA ALA A 72 0.81 3.15 2.27
C ALA A 72 -0.31 4.07 1.79
N ALA A 73 -0.42 5.28 2.36
CA ALA A 73 -1.39 6.29 1.93
C ALA A 73 -1.17 6.72 0.48
N TRP A 74 0.07 7.02 0.10
CA TRP A 74 0.41 7.40 -1.28
C TRP A 74 0.20 6.26 -2.28
N ILE A 75 0.54 5.02 -1.92
CA ILE A 75 0.27 3.84 -2.74
C ILE A 75 -1.25 3.64 -2.90
N GLY A 76 -2.02 3.76 -1.83
CA GLY A 76 -3.47 3.71 -1.88
C GLY A 76 -4.06 4.81 -2.76
N MET A 77 -3.58 6.05 -2.65
CA MET A 77 -4.00 7.14 -3.51
C MET A 77 -3.68 6.86 -4.97
N ALA A 78 -2.46 6.44 -5.28
CA ALA A 78 -2.04 6.10 -6.64
C ALA A 78 -2.88 4.96 -7.25
N ALA A 79 -3.20 3.92 -6.48
CA ALA A 79 -4.09 2.84 -6.91
C ALA A 79 -5.49 3.37 -7.30
N GLY A 80 -6.01 4.33 -6.53
CA GLY A 80 -7.29 5.00 -6.82
C GLY A 80 -7.25 5.92 -8.03
N MET A 81 -6.08 6.45 -8.37
CA MET A 81 -5.85 7.32 -9.54
C MET A 81 -5.64 6.55 -10.83
N LEU A 82 -5.39 5.25 -10.78
CA LEU A 82 -5.13 4.45 -11.97
C LEU A 82 -6.18 4.68 -13.06
N GLY A 83 -5.71 4.94 -14.27
CA GLY A 83 -6.51 5.05 -15.48
C GLY A 83 -7.33 3.79 -15.77
N GLY A 84 -8.03 3.78 -16.90
CA GLY A 84 -8.77 2.60 -17.34
C GLY A 84 -9.94 2.22 -16.41
N LYS A 85 -10.67 3.19 -15.85
CA LYS A 85 -11.83 2.96 -14.96
C LYS A 85 -12.93 2.08 -15.57
N LYS A 86 -12.97 1.98 -16.90
CA LYS A 86 -13.89 1.10 -17.65
C LYS A 86 -13.36 -0.33 -17.80
N LEU A 87 -12.09 -0.59 -17.50
CA LEU A 87 -11.53 -1.95 -17.56
C LEU A 87 -12.27 -2.89 -16.61
N ARG A 88 -12.45 -4.13 -17.05
CA ARG A 88 -13.07 -5.20 -16.28
C ARG A 88 -12.37 -6.53 -16.59
N GLY A 89 -12.59 -7.49 -15.71
CA GLY A 89 -12.07 -8.84 -15.90
C GLY A 89 -10.54 -8.90 -15.84
N TRP A 90 -9.94 -9.70 -16.71
CA TRP A 90 -8.50 -9.92 -16.68
C TRP A 90 -7.67 -8.69 -17.02
N ARG A 91 -8.15 -7.82 -17.92
CA ARG A 91 -7.44 -6.57 -18.25
C ARG A 91 -7.27 -5.65 -17.03
N GLU A 92 -8.28 -5.59 -16.18
CA GLU A 92 -8.17 -4.84 -14.93
C GLU A 92 -7.23 -5.53 -13.93
N ILE A 93 -7.32 -6.85 -13.79
CA ILE A 93 -6.43 -7.61 -12.91
C ILE A 93 -4.98 -7.45 -13.35
N SER A 94 -4.68 -7.55 -14.65
CA SER A 94 -3.32 -7.35 -15.16
C SER A 94 -2.78 -5.95 -14.85
N LEU A 95 -3.62 -4.90 -14.99
CA LEU A 95 -3.25 -3.54 -14.59
C LEU A 95 -2.90 -3.45 -13.10
N LEU A 96 -3.72 -4.08 -12.24
CA LEU A 96 -3.51 -4.05 -10.80
C LEU A 96 -2.30 -4.89 -10.37
N ILE A 97 -2.00 -5.99 -11.05
CA ILE A 97 -0.77 -6.77 -10.83
C ILE A 97 0.45 -5.93 -11.17
N PHE A 98 0.46 -5.31 -12.35
CA PHE A 98 1.57 -4.44 -12.76
C PHE A 98 1.78 -3.29 -11.76
N PHE A 99 0.69 -2.64 -11.37
CA PHE A 99 0.74 -1.62 -10.31
C PHE A 99 1.25 -2.18 -8.98
N GLY A 100 0.79 -3.35 -8.55
CA GLY A 100 1.19 -3.98 -7.29
C GLY A 100 2.69 -4.30 -7.24
N ILE A 101 3.26 -4.74 -8.37
CA ILE A 101 4.70 -4.98 -8.51
C ILE A 101 5.49 -3.67 -8.33
N ILE A 102 5.07 -2.60 -9.01
CA ILE A 102 5.71 -1.28 -8.87
C ILE A 102 5.55 -0.76 -7.45
N ALA A 103 4.36 -0.87 -6.87
CA ALA A 103 4.06 -0.40 -5.52
C ALA A 103 4.90 -1.10 -4.45
N ALA A 104 5.19 -2.40 -4.62
CA ALA A 104 6.07 -3.13 -3.73
C ALA A 104 7.49 -2.55 -3.73
N GLN A 105 8.05 -2.27 -4.91
CA GLN A 105 9.38 -1.65 -5.04
C GLN A 105 9.39 -0.21 -4.50
N VAL A 106 8.38 0.57 -4.83
CA VAL A 106 8.27 1.96 -4.33
C VAL A 106 8.20 1.98 -2.80
N PHE A 107 7.45 1.06 -2.20
CA PHE A 107 7.39 0.96 -0.74
C PHE A 107 8.75 0.61 -0.14
N GLY A 108 9.47 -0.37 -0.69
CA GLY A 108 10.81 -0.74 -0.24
C GLY A 108 11.80 0.42 -0.36
N ILE A 109 11.82 1.11 -1.52
CA ILE A 109 12.66 2.29 -1.72
C ILE A 109 12.37 3.38 -0.67
N LEU A 110 11.10 3.68 -0.40
CA LEU A 110 10.72 4.69 0.60
C LEU A 110 11.14 4.29 2.01
N MET A 111 11.04 3.01 2.35
CA MET A 111 11.49 2.51 3.65
C MET A 111 13.02 2.58 3.77
N ASP A 112 13.74 2.22 2.74
CA ASP A 112 15.19 2.29 2.72
C ASP A 112 15.69 3.74 2.77
N LEU A 113 15.08 4.67 2.06
CA LEU A 113 15.41 6.10 2.11
C LEU A 113 15.26 6.70 3.51
N GLN A 114 14.26 6.24 4.26
CA GLN A 114 14.09 6.66 5.65
C GLN A 114 15.19 6.12 6.55
N PHE A 115 15.67 4.94 6.26
CA PHE A 115 16.50 4.16 7.15
C PHE A 115 18.00 4.24 6.81
N TRP A 116 18.35 4.21 5.53
CA TRP A 116 19.71 4.05 5.02
C TRP A 116 20.74 5.06 5.53
N PRO A 117 20.47 6.39 5.61
CA PRO A 117 21.51 7.33 6.02
C PRO A 117 21.98 7.13 7.47
N TRP A 118 21.20 6.41 8.29
CA TRP A 118 21.41 6.33 9.73
C TRP A 118 21.73 4.92 10.24
N ALA A 119 21.32 3.89 9.50
CA ALA A 119 21.24 2.54 10.04
C ALA A 119 22.53 1.76 10.01
N LEU A 120 23.44 2.06 9.10
CA LEU A 120 24.65 1.26 8.89
C LEU A 120 25.86 1.77 9.67
N GLY A 121 25.77 2.90 10.37
CA GLY A 121 26.94 3.55 10.96
C GLY A 121 27.92 4.07 9.92
N ALA A 122 29.06 4.59 10.36
CA ALA A 122 30.13 5.04 9.47
C ALA A 122 30.96 3.83 8.98
N ASP A 123 31.57 3.98 7.80
CA ASP A 123 32.68 3.15 7.30
C ASP A 123 32.35 1.77 6.71
N THR A 124 31.12 1.53 6.27
CA THR A 124 30.85 0.38 5.39
C THR A 124 30.79 0.80 3.93
N GLN A 125 30.98 -0.14 3.00
CA GLN A 125 30.82 0.13 1.55
C GLN A 125 29.38 0.49 1.16
N LEU A 126 28.41 0.21 2.03
CA LEU A 126 26.99 0.48 1.82
C LEU A 126 26.51 1.75 2.55
N SER A 127 27.33 2.32 3.43
CA SER A 127 26.97 3.50 4.23
C SER A 127 26.90 4.76 3.39
N TYR A 128 26.04 5.69 3.79
CA TYR A 128 26.02 7.03 3.25
C TYR A 128 27.34 7.76 3.55
N LEU A 129 27.92 8.39 2.55
CA LEU A 129 29.10 9.24 2.70
C LEU A 129 28.68 10.69 2.82
N ALA A 130 28.85 11.27 4.01
CA ALA A 130 28.69 12.70 4.19
C ALA A 130 29.73 13.45 3.32
N ASN A 131 29.27 14.43 2.54
CA ASN A 131 30.06 15.18 1.56
C ASN A 131 30.60 14.36 0.37
N GLY A 132 30.21 13.10 0.21
CA GLY A 132 30.52 12.29 -0.96
C GLY A 132 29.75 12.75 -2.22
N ALA A 133 30.23 12.37 -3.40
CA ALA A 133 29.55 12.66 -4.65
C ALA A 133 28.15 12.03 -4.68
N ILE A 134 27.17 12.72 -5.30
CA ILE A 134 25.79 12.21 -5.42
C ILE A 134 25.77 10.86 -6.14
N SER A 135 26.56 10.70 -7.21
CA SER A 135 26.66 9.45 -7.96
C SER A 135 27.17 8.29 -7.10
N GLU A 136 28.12 8.54 -6.23
CA GLU A 136 28.64 7.54 -5.31
C GLU A 136 27.60 7.13 -4.27
N ASN A 137 26.95 8.09 -3.64
CA ASN A 137 25.89 7.84 -2.69
C ASN A 137 24.69 7.12 -3.32
N LEU A 138 24.34 7.46 -4.58
CA LEU A 138 23.30 6.76 -5.33
C LEU A 138 23.68 5.29 -5.58
N THR A 139 24.92 5.01 -5.97
CA THR A 139 25.41 3.64 -6.16
C THR A 139 25.36 2.84 -4.85
N ARG A 140 25.81 3.45 -3.75
CA ARG A 140 25.75 2.84 -2.40
C ARG A 140 24.31 2.54 -1.98
N PHE A 141 23.39 3.50 -2.20
CA PHE A 141 21.97 3.31 -1.91
C PHE A 141 21.36 2.18 -2.74
N ILE A 142 21.61 2.17 -4.05
CA ILE A 142 21.09 1.11 -4.93
C ILE A 142 21.62 -0.26 -4.48
N THR A 143 22.91 -0.36 -4.18
CA THR A 143 23.50 -1.62 -3.68
C THR A 143 22.89 -2.04 -2.36
N PHE A 144 22.68 -1.09 -1.44
CA PHE A 144 22.01 -1.35 -0.16
C PHE A 144 20.58 -1.86 -0.38
N HIS A 145 19.80 -1.18 -1.20
CA HIS A 145 18.43 -1.57 -1.51
C HIS A 145 18.34 -3.00 -2.08
N PHE A 146 19.20 -3.31 -3.08
CA PHE A 146 19.23 -4.65 -3.65
C PHE A 146 19.68 -5.71 -2.63
N ALA A 147 20.61 -5.39 -1.76
CA ALA A 147 21.11 -6.34 -0.76
C ALA A 147 20.13 -6.60 0.39
N THR A 148 19.23 -5.65 0.69
CA THR A 148 18.37 -5.71 1.88
C THR A 148 16.89 -5.80 1.54
N ALA A 149 16.35 -4.87 0.75
CA ALA A 149 14.91 -4.75 0.51
C ALA A 149 14.35 -5.83 -0.43
N MET A 150 15.13 -6.32 -1.39
CA MET A 150 14.63 -7.30 -2.38
C MET A 150 14.08 -8.57 -1.73
N ALA A 151 14.65 -9.00 -0.61
CA ALA A 151 14.14 -10.14 0.15
C ALA A 151 12.70 -9.94 0.66
N TRP A 152 12.25 -8.68 0.80
CA TRP A 152 10.90 -8.30 1.21
C TRP A 152 10.02 -7.91 0.01
N ASP A 153 10.58 -7.16 -0.92
CA ASP A 153 9.83 -6.55 -2.02
C ASP A 153 9.41 -7.57 -3.08
N ILE A 154 10.27 -8.54 -3.39
CA ILE A 154 9.93 -9.61 -4.35
C ILE A 154 8.80 -10.50 -3.81
N PRO A 155 8.88 -11.07 -2.59
CA PRO A 155 7.77 -11.84 -2.03
C PRO A 155 6.48 -11.01 -1.88
N ARG A 156 6.57 -9.74 -1.52
CA ARG A 156 5.43 -8.82 -1.45
C ARG A 156 4.75 -8.66 -2.81
N ALA A 157 5.54 -8.43 -3.86
CA ALA A 157 5.03 -8.30 -5.22
C ALA A 157 4.37 -9.60 -5.71
N VAL A 158 5.06 -10.73 -5.53
CA VAL A 158 4.55 -12.06 -5.93
C VAL A 158 3.28 -12.40 -5.17
N PHE A 159 3.27 -12.25 -3.86
CA PHE A 159 2.12 -12.58 -3.03
C PHE A 159 0.89 -11.72 -3.37
N THR A 160 1.09 -10.42 -3.56
CA THR A 160 0.02 -9.51 -4.01
C THR A 160 -0.50 -9.93 -5.38
N ALA A 161 0.37 -10.26 -6.33
CA ALA A 161 -0.03 -10.73 -7.66
C ALA A 161 -0.83 -12.04 -7.60
N VAL A 162 -0.39 -13.00 -6.79
CA VAL A 162 -1.10 -14.28 -6.57
C VAL A 162 -2.50 -14.02 -6.03
N LEU A 163 -2.67 -13.20 -5.01
CA LEU A 163 -3.98 -12.85 -4.46
C LEU A 163 -4.87 -12.16 -5.50
N LEU A 164 -4.30 -11.26 -6.32
CA LEU A 164 -5.03 -10.59 -7.40
C LEU A 164 -5.52 -11.58 -8.47
N VAL A 165 -4.69 -12.55 -8.85
CA VAL A 165 -5.05 -13.59 -9.83
C VAL A 165 -6.22 -14.44 -9.32
N PHE A 166 -6.12 -14.98 -8.13
CA PHE A 166 -7.08 -15.95 -7.62
C PHE A 166 -8.36 -15.32 -7.08
N SER A 167 -8.29 -14.18 -6.41
CA SER A 167 -9.44 -13.59 -5.71
C SER A 167 -9.80 -12.17 -6.14
N GLY A 168 -8.96 -11.49 -6.91
CA GLY A 168 -9.13 -10.08 -7.26
C GLY A 168 -10.47 -9.77 -7.92
N LYS A 169 -10.95 -10.60 -8.87
CA LYS A 169 -12.25 -10.38 -9.55
C LYS A 169 -13.42 -10.48 -8.57
N ALA A 170 -13.41 -11.46 -7.69
CA ALA A 170 -14.47 -11.68 -6.71
C ALA A 170 -14.54 -10.52 -5.72
N VAL A 171 -13.38 -10.11 -5.18
CA VAL A 171 -13.29 -8.99 -4.22
C VAL A 171 -13.67 -7.67 -4.88
N LEU A 172 -13.20 -7.36 -6.12
CA LEU A 172 -13.64 -6.17 -6.86
C LEU A 172 -15.15 -6.14 -7.05
N SER A 173 -15.75 -7.28 -7.40
CA SER A 173 -17.20 -7.39 -7.56
C SER A 173 -17.95 -7.11 -6.25
N ALA A 174 -17.47 -7.67 -5.14
CA ALA A 174 -18.03 -7.43 -3.81
C ALA A 174 -17.93 -5.96 -3.39
N LEU A 175 -16.75 -5.35 -3.54
CA LEU A 175 -16.52 -3.94 -3.21
C LEU A 175 -17.39 -3.00 -4.06
N ARG A 176 -17.55 -3.30 -5.36
CA ARG A 176 -18.44 -2.51 -6.25
C ARG A 176 -19.91 -2.61 -5.83
N ARG A 177 -20.38 -3.81 -5.46
CA ARG A 177 -21.74 -3.97 -4.93
C ARG A 177 -21.94 -3.17 -3.65
N THR A 178 -20.94 -3.19 -2.76
CA THR A 178 -20.97 -2.40 -1.53
C THR A 178 -21.03 -0.91 -1.84
N LYS A 179 -20.22 -0.43 -2.81
CA LYS A 179 -20.24 0.98 -3.26
C LYS A 179 -21.62 1.39 -3.74
N THR A 180 -22.27 0.58 -4.57
CA THR A 180 -23.60 0.88 -5.12
C THR A 180 -24.67 0.86 -4.03
N ARG A 181 -24.65 -0.15 -3.15
CA ARG A 181 -25.65 -0.29 -2.08
C ARG A 181 -25.56 0.79 -0.99
N ALA A 182 -24.36 1.22 -0.69
CA ALA A 182 -24.12 2.27 0.29
C ALA A 182 -24.36 3.69 -0.27
N ALA A 183 -24.82 3.83 -1.51
CA ALA A 183 -24.95 5.12 -2.21
C ALA A 183 -23.69 5.99 -2.07
N PHE A 184 -22.52 5.35 -2.16
CA PHE A 184 -21.23 5.99 -1.95
C PHE A 184 -21.02 7.12 -2.95
N LEU A 185 -20.85 8.36 -2.45
CA LEU A 185 -20.76 9.59 -3.25
C LEU A 185 -22.07 9.95 -4.00
N ALA A 186 -23.22 9.45 -3.57
CA ALA A 186 -24.50 9.96 -4.07
C ALA A 186 -24.65 11.45 -3.68
N PRO A 187 -25.13 12.32 -4.62
CA PRO A 187 -25.47 13.68 -4.26
C PRO A 187 -26.53 13.68 -3.16
N ILE A 188 -26.39 14.59 -2.20
CA ILE A 188 -27.41 14.79 -1.17
C ILE A 188 -28.54 15.59 -1.81
N GLU A 189 -29.65 14.93 -2.14
CA GLU A 189 -30.87 15.60 -2.58
C GLU A 189 -31.70 15.92 -1.33
N PHE A 190 -31.81 17.19 -0.98
CA PHE A 190 -32.75 17.67 0.03
C PHE A 190 -34.16 17.66 -0.61
N ASN A 191 -35.02 16.78 -0.13
CA ASN A 191 -36.39 16.73 -0.61
C ASN A 191 -37.18 17.89 0.06
N GLU A 192 -37.30 19.04 -0.63
CA GLU A 192 -38.05 20.20 -0.19
C GLU A 192 -39.57 19.99 -0.13
N ARG A 193 -40.07 18.78 -0.43
CA ARG A 193 -41.50 18.46 -0.46
C ARG A 193 -42.06 17.90 0.86
N ALA A 194 -41.53 18.30 1.99
CA ALA A 194 -42.15 18.03 3.30
C ALA A 194 -42.63 19.33 3.94
N LYS A 195 -43.57 19.99 3.27
CA LYS A 195 -44.42 21.03 3.89
C LYS A 195 -45.87 20.66 3.66
#